data_19876a3994aa57df01b6cdd754ed501f
#
_entry.id   19876a3994aa57df01b6cdd754ed501f
#
_cell.length_a   1.000
_cell.length_b   1.000
_cell.length_c   1.000
_cell.angle_alpha   90.00
_cell.angle_beta   90.00
_cell.angle_gamma   90.00
#
_symmetry.space_group_name_H-M   'P 1'
#
loop_
_entity.id
_entity.type
_entity.pdbx_description
1 polymer ?
#
loop_
_entity_poly.entity_id
_entity_poly.type
_entity_poly.pdbx_seq_one_letter_code
_entity_poly.pdbx_strand_id
1 'polypeptide(L)'
;MKLKKLNFVCIIVTNQPDVSRGKTNKNTVIKINNFLKKKIELDDIFVCYHDDKDNCNCRKPKPGLLLQAGKKWNVDFKKSFMIGDRWRDIQAGEKVECKTIYLDYNYKDIKPKNPNFVTDKLLNAVYLIEKLQNKKV
;
A
#
# COMPACT_ATOMS: atom_id res chain seq x y z
N MET A 1 3.49 -16.66 4.01
CA MET A 1 2.38 -15.88 3.40
C MET A 1 2.18 -16.29 1.94
N LYS A 2 0.91 -16.31 1.42
CA LYS A 2 0.59 -16.83 0.07
C LYS A 2 1.33 -16.07 -1.06
N LEU A 3 1.37 -14.74 -0.99
CA LEU A 3 2.08 -13.91 -1.99
C LEU A 3 3.59 -14.18 -2.04
N LYS A 4 4.21 -14.55 -0.92
CA LYS A 4 5.62 -14.94 -0.90
C LYS A 4 5.89 -16.21 -1.70
N LYS A 5 4.96 -17.18 -1.68
CA LYS A 5 5.03 -18.40 -2.49
C LYS A 5 4.93 -18.11 -4.00
N LEU A 6 4.36 -16.96 -4.37
CA LEU A 6 4.29 -16.46 -5.75
C LEU A 6 5.47 -15.53 -6.10
N ASN A 7 6.51 -15.50 -5.28
CA ASN A 7 7.71 -14.68 -5.43
C ASN A 7 7.45 -13.16 -5.43
N PHE A 8 6.37 -12.71 -4.79
CA PHE A 8 6.16 -11.27 -4.60
C PHE A 8 6.98 -10.73 -3.43
N VAL A 9 7.55 -9.54 -3.62
CA VAL A 9 8.01 -8.67 -2.54
C VAL A 9 6.78 -7.97 -1.95
N CYS A 10 6.60 -8.09 -0.63
CA CYS A 10 5.44 -7.58 0.09
C CYS A 10 5.83 -6.37 0.93
N ILE A 11 5.38 -5.20 0.53
CA ILE A 11 5.74 -3.91 1.13
C ILE A 11 4.48 -3.19 1.59
N ILE A 12 4.53 -2.60 2.78
CA ILE A 12 3.51 -1.65 3.24
C ILE A 12 3.98 -0.22 2.96
N VAL A 13 3.08 0.61 2.44
CA VAL A 13 3.23 2.05 2.31
C VAL A 13 2.08 2.73 3.08
N THR A 14 2.39 3.48 4.13
CA THR A 14 1.38 3.98 5.06
C THR A 14 1.52 5.46 5.37
N ASN A 15 0.38 6.18 5.43
CA ASN A 15 0.29 7.52 5.98
C ASN A 15 0.00 7.44 7.49
N GLN A 16 0.79 8.14 8.29
CA GLN A 16 0.64 8.22 9.75
C GLN A 16 0.63 9.69 10.19
N PRO A 17 -0.40 10.47 9.83
CA PRO A 17 -0.45 11.92 10.08
C PRO A 17 -0.59 12.27 11.56
N ASP A 18 -1.00 11.35 12.39
CA ASP A 18 -1.16 11.58 13.83
C ASP A 18 0.17 11.87 14.53
N VAL A 19 1.29 11.50 13.94
CA VAL A 19 2.62 11.91 14.42
C VAL A 19 2.80 13.42 14.22
N SER A 20 2.52 13.96 13.04
CA SER A 20 2.56 15.40 12.76
C SER A 20 1.54 16.19 13.59
N ARG A 21 0.39 15.60 13.86
CA ARG A 21 -0.70 16.18 14.67
C ARG A 21 -0.43 16.14 16.17
N GLY A 22 0.65 15.51 16.62
CA GLY A 22 0.98 15.36 18.04
C GLY A 22 0.09 14.36 18.80
N LYS A 23 -0.70 13.53 18.12
CA LYS A 23 -1.58 12.53 18.73
C LYS A 23 -0.87 11.23 19.10
N THR A 24 0.24 10.94 18.45
CA THR A 24 1.12 9.81 18.73
C THR A 24 2.55 10.19 18.41
N ASN A 25 3.52 9.37 18.84
CA ASN A 25 4.93 9.61 18.52
C ASN A 25 5.48 8.60 17.51
N LYS A 26 6.56 8.99 16.84
CA LYS A 26 7.21 8.18 15.82
C LYS A 26 7.67 6.81 16.33
N ASN A 27 8.17 6.75 17.58
CA ASN A 27 8.65 5.49 18.18
C ASN A 27 7.52 4.47 18.36
N THR A 28 6.31 4.91 18.70
CA THR A 28 5.13 4.04 18.77
C THR A 28 4.81 3.43 17.42
N VAL A 29 4.81 4.24 16.36
CA VAL A 29 4.59 3.75 14.99
C VAL A 29 5.67 2.74 14.59
N ILE A 30 6.94 3.03 14.88
CA ILE A 30 8.07 2.11 14.59
C ILE A 30 7.87 0.76 15.30
N LYS A 31 7.48 0.77 16.58
CA LYS A 31 7.22 -0.47 17.35
C LYS A 31 6.10 -1.31 16.72
N ILE A 32 4.99 -0.67 16.34
CA ILE A 32 3.87 -1.34 15.66
C ILE A 32 4.34 -1.94 14.33
N ASN A 33 5.06 -1.18 13.52
CA ASN A 33 5.55 -1.63 12.23
C ASN A 33 6.53 -2.81 12.35
N ASN A 34 7.43 -2.78 13.33
CA ASN A 34 8.34 -3.90 13.60
C ASN A 34 7.60 -5.16 14.03
N PHE A 35 6.55 -5.01 14.84
CA PHE A 35 5.68 -6.13 15.21
C PHE A 35 4.97 -6.73 13.99
N LEU A 36 4.36 -5.88 13.13
CA LEU A 36 3.69 -6.32 11.91
C LEU A 36 4.66 -7.02 10.96
N LYS A 37 5.84 -6.46 10.74
CA LYS A 37 6.86 -7.03 9.87
C LYS A 37 7.24 -8.47 10.27
N LYS A 38 7.34 -8.74 11.57
CA LYS A 38 7.62 -10.08 12.09
C LYS A 38 6.43 -11.02 11.94
N LYS A 39 5.19 -10.53 12.18
CA LYS A 39 3.99 -11.37 12.22
C LYS A 39 3.50 -11.82 10.85
N ILE A 40 3.65 -11.00 9.81
CA ILE A 40 3.07 -11.26 8.49
C ILE A 40 4.12 -11.33 7.36
N GLU A 41 5.37 -11.59 7.71
CA GLU A 41 6.47 -11.82 6.74
C GLU A 41 6.60 -10.71 5.67
N LEU A 42 6.49 -9.45 6.10
CA LEU A 42 6.71 -8.30 5.21
C LEU A 42 8.20 -8.11 4.92
N ASP A 43 8.49 -7.73 3.69
CA ASP A 43 9.86 -7.38 3.28
C ASP A 43 10.23 -5.98 3.75
N ASP A 44 9.30 -5.02 3.67
CA ASP A 44 9.55 -3.65 4.11
C ASP A 44 8.28 -2.87 4.46
N ILE A 45 8.48 -1.72 5.14
CA ILE A 45 7.43 -0.76 5.47
C ILE A 45 7.98 0.65 5.27
N PHE A 46 7.30 1.44 4.42
CA PHE A 46 7.60 2.86 4.20
C PHE A 46 6.50 3.71 4.82
N VAL A 47 6.88 4.73 5.58
CA VAL A 47 5.95 5.54 6.39
C VAL A 47 6.08 7.01 6.02
N CYS A 48 4.95 7.66 5.77
CA CYS A 48 4.85 9.11 5.77
C CYS A 48 4.27 9.57 7.11
N TYR A 49 5.03 10.37 7.84
CA TYR A 49 4.64 10.91 9.13
C TYR A 49 3.97 12.29 9.05
N HIS A 50 3.80 12.82 7.84
CA HIS A 50 3.29 14.17 7.60
C HIS A 50 1.76 14.22 7.50
N ASP A 51 1.20 15.38 7.77
CA ASP A 51 -0.19 15.73 7.48
C ASP A 51 -0.29 16.48 6.13
N ASP A 52 -1.49 16.75 5.65
CA ASP A 52 -1.72 17.47 4.39
C ASP A 52 -1.10 18.87 4.42
N LYS A 53 -1.15 19.58 5.58
CA LYS A 53 -0.55 20.90 5.78
C LYS A 53 0.97 20.94 5.64
N ASP A 54 1.67 19.81 5.83
CA ASP A 54 3.12 19.71 5.73
C ASP A 54 3.62 19.73 4.28
N ASN A 55 2.72 19.59 3.31
CA ASN A 55 2.98 19.64 1.87
C ASN A 55 4.19 18.78 1.41
N CYS A 56 4.37 17.61 2.00
CA CYS A 56 5.44 16.67 1.64
C CYS A 56 5.17 15.98 0.29
N ASN A 57 6.18 15.26 -0.23
CA ASN A 57 6.05 14.45 -1.45
C ASN A 57 5.69 13.00 -1.20
N CYS A 58 5.68 12.53 0.06
CA CYS A 58 5.50 11.12 0.39
C CYS A 58 4.08 10.74 0.79
N ARG A 59 3.24 11.69 1.25
CA ARG A 59 1.87 11.40 1.67
C ARG A 59 0.99 11.06 0.47
N LYS A 60 0.43 9.85 0.49
CA LYS A 60 -0.57 9.44 -0.53
C LYS A 60 -1.74 10.42 -0.56
N PRO A 61 -2.23 10.82 -1.71
CA PRO A 61 -2.12 10.21 -3.04
C PRO A 61 -0.85 10.57 -3.82
N LYS A 62 0.12 11.27 -3.24
CA LYS A 62 1.42 11.49 -3.88
C LYS A 62 2.21 10.17 -3.88
N PRO A 63 3.00 9.86 -4.94
CA PRO A 63 3.62 8.56 -5.11
C PRO A 63 4.96 8.40 -4.38
N GLY A 64 5.37 9.35 -3.55
CA GLY A 64 6.72 9.39 -2.98
C GLY A 64 7.14 8.12 -2.23
N LEU A 65 6.24 7.51 -1.42
CA LEU A 65 6.54 6.25 -0.73
C LEU A 65 6.73 5.08 -1.71
N LEU A 66 5.92 5.03 -2.78
CA LEU A 66 6.04 4.00 -3.82
C LEU A 66 7.35 4.16 -4.59
N LEU A 67 7.74 5.39 -4.92
CA LEU A 67 9.01 5.65 -5.58
C LEU A 67 10.22 5.29 -4.70
N GLN A 68 10.17 5.54 -3.40
CA GLN A 68 11.19 5.11 -2.45
C GLN A 68 11.29 3.57 -2.42
N ALA A 69 10.16 2.88 -2.32
CA ALA A 69 10.11 1.42 -2.40
C ALA A 69 10.66 0.91 -3.73
N GLY A 70 10.27 1.54 -4.83
CA GLY A 70 10.74 1.22 -6.18
C GLY A 70 12.25 1.28 -6.31
N LYS A 71 12.86 2.34 -5.79
CA LYS A 71 14.32 2.52 -5.79
C LYS A 71 15.04 1.48 -4.93
N LYS A 72 14.52 1.21 -3.72
CA LYS A 72 15.18 0.26 -2.79
C LYS A 72 15.09 -1.19 -3.25
N TRP A 73 13.94 -1.58 -3.80
CA TRP A 73 13.61 -2.96 -4.12
C TRP A 73 13.61 -3.26 -5.63
N ASN A 74 14.02 -2.31 -6.45
CA ASN A 74 14.01 -2.42 -7.92
C ASN A 74 12.65 -2.91 -8.45
N VAL A 75 11.56 -2.26 -8.01
CA VAL A 75 10.19 -2.68 -8.28
C VAL A 75 9.81 -2.43 -9.74
N ASP A 76 9.34 -3.46 -10.43
CA ASP A 76 8.61 -3.32 -11.70
C ASP A 76 7.14 -2.97 -11.39
N PHE A 77 6.80 -1.68 -11.44
CA PHE A 77 5.46 -1.21 -11.10
C PHE A 77 4.37 -1.78 -12.02
N LYS A 78 4.66 -1.99 -13.31
CA LYS A 78 3.69 -2.55 -14.28
C LYS A 78 3.33 -4.00 -13.98
N LYS A 79 4.21 -4.71 -13.26
CA LYS A 79 3.96 -6.08 -12.79
C LYS A 79 3.52 -6.13 -11.33
N SER A 80 3.38 -4.98 -10.67
CA SER A 80 3.04 -4.86 -9.26
C SER A 80 1.56 -4.53 -9.05
N PHE A 81 1.10 -4.76 -7.82
CA PHE A 81 -0.26 -4.46 -7.39
C PHE A 81 -0.21 -3.48 -6.21
N MET A 82 -1.01 -2.41 -6.30
CA MET A 82 -1.31 -1.55 -5.16
C MET A 82 -2.66 -1.94 -4.59
N ILE A 83 -2.67 -2.40 -3.34
CA ILE A 83 -3.88 -2.79 -2.62
C ILE A 83 -4.13 -1.74 -1.55
N GLY A 84 -5.33 -1.19 -1.48
CA GLY A 84 -5.68 -0.21 -0.46
C GLY A 84 -7.17 -0.03 -0.27
N ASP A 85 -7.53 0.51 0.88
CA ASP A 85 -8.92 0.73 1.30
C ASP A 85 -9.36 2.20 1.22
N ARG A 86 -8.49 3.07 0.71
CA ARG A 86 -8.77 4.50 0.51
C ARG A 86 -8.47 4.92 -0.93
N TRP A 87 -9.20 5.93 -1.40
CA TRP A 87 -8.98 6.52 -2.72
C TRP A 87 -7.53 7.00 -2.91
N ARG A 88 -6.88 7.47 -1.84
CA ARG A 88 -5.48 7.93 -1.85
C ARG A 88 -4.50 6.81 -2.19
N ASP A 89 -4.78 5.58 -1.78
CA ASP A 89 -3.96 4.40 -2.09
C ASP A 89 -4.04 4.10 -3.58
N ILE A 90 -5.25 4.04 -4.10
CA ILE A 90 -5.52 3.73 -5.50
C ILE A 90 -4.89 4.77 -6.41
N GLN A 91 -5.10 6.06 -6.12
CA GLN A 91 -4.52 7.14 -6.91
C GLN A 91 -2.99 7.16 -6.86
N ALA A 92 -2.37 6.82 -5.74
CA ALA A 92 -0.92 6.69 -5.65
C ALA A 92 -0.40 5.54 -6.53
N GLY A 93 -1.08 4.38 -6.52
CA GLY A 93 -0.76 3.24 -7.37
C GLY A 93 -0.90 3.54 -8.86
N GLU A 94 -1.96 4.25 -9.25
CA GLU A 94 -2.17 4.71 -10.63
C GLU A 94 -1.03 5.59 -11.15
N LYS A 95 -0.54 6.51 -10.31
CA LYS A 95 0.56 7.42 -10.68
C LYS A 95 1.88 6.72 -11.00
N VAL A 96 2.09 5.52 -10.52
CA VAL A 96 3.27 4.68 -10.82
C VAL A 96 2.92 3.49 -11.72
N GLU A 97 1.74 3.49 -12.32
CA GLU A 97 1.27 2.46 -13.26
C GLU A 97 1.16 1.05 -12.65
N CYS A 98 0.95 0.93 -11.33
CA CYS A 98 0.57 -0.32 -10.70
C CYS A 98 -0.85 -0.74 -11.10
N LYS A 99 -1.12 -2.05 -11.15
CA LYS A 99 -2.49 -2.54 -11.09
C LYS A 99 -3.06 -2.26 -9.69
N THR A 100 -4.26 -1.69 -9.64
CA THR A 100 -4.88 -1.26 -8.38
C THR A 100 -6.02 -2.18 -7.97
N ILE A 101 -6.07 -2.53 -6.68
CA ILE A 101 -7.14 -3.33 -6.07
C ILE A 101 -7.70 -2.52 -4.90
N TYR A 102 -8.93 -2.06 -5.04
CA TYR A 102 -9.62 -1.33 -3.99
C TYR A 102 -10.33 -2.31 -3.05
N LEU A 103 -10.07 -2.16 -1.75
CA LEU A 103 -10.78 -2.87 -0.68
C LEU A 103 -11.97 -2.02 -0.23
N ASP A 104 -13.16 -2.33 -0.70
CA ASP A 104 -14.36 -1.56 -0.35
C ASP A 104 -14.95 -2.04 0.98
N TYR A 105 -14.56 -1.37 2.06
CA TYR A 105 -15.12 -1.59 3.40
C TYR A 105 -16.34 -0.69 3.70
N ASN A 106 -16.92 -0.06 2.68
CA ASN A 106 -18.06 0.86 2.81
C ASN A 106 -17.82 2.04 3.76
N TYR A 107 -16.59 2.55 3.81
CA TYR A 107 -16.33 3.78 4.56
C TYR A 107 -17.12 4.97 3.99
N LYS A 108 -17.55 5.86 4.88
CA LYS A 108 -18.08 7.17 4.50
C LYS A 108 -16.96 8.10 4.07
N ASP A 109 -16.38 7.85 2.92
CA ASP A 109 -15.27 8.58 2.33
C ASP A 109 -15.40 8.59 0.82
N ILE A 110 -14.61 9.42 0.15
CA ILE A 110 -14.54 9.46 -1.32
C ILE A 110 -14.07 8.08 -1.81
N LYS A 111 -14.82 7.49 -2.73
CA LYS A 111 -14.40 6.26 -3.40
C LYS A 111 -13.46 6.56 -4.57
N PRO A 112 -12.51 5.68 -4.88
CA PRO A 112 -11.66 5.85 -6.06
C PRO A 112 -12.49 5.75 -7.34
N LYS A 113 -12.09 6.50 -8.38
CA LYS A 113 -12.87 6.56 -9.64
C LYS A 113 -12.71 5.32 -10.50
N ASN A 114 -11.49 4.83 -10.69
CA ASN A 114 -11.17 3.78 -11.68
C ASN A 114 -10.18 2.74 -11.16
N PRO A 115 -10.44 2.05 -10.03
CA PRO A 115 -9.59 0.93 -9.63
C PRO A 115 -9.67 -0.18 -10.69
N ASN A 116 -8.57 -0.89 -10.95
CA ASN A 116 -8.60 -2.03 -11.86
C ASN A 116 -9.48 -3.16 -11.33
N PHE A 117 -9.51 -3.34 -10.02
CA PHE A 117 -10.31 -4.35 -9.35
C PHE A 117 -10.86 -3.82 -8.03
N VAL A 118 -12.01 -4.38 -7.60
CA VAL A 118 -12.64 -4.09 -6.31
C VAL A 118 -12.92 -5.41 -5.60
N THR A 119 -12.60 -5.48 -4.31
CA THR A 119 -12.96 -6.60 -3.44
C THR A 119 -13.38 -6.07 -2.06
N ASP A 120 -13.98 -6.94 -1.24
CA ASP A 120 -14.42 -6.61 0.12
C ASP A 120 -13.42 -7.03 1.21
N LYS A 121 -12.40 -7.83 0.85
CA LYS A 121 -11.43 -8.38 1.81
C LYS A 121 -10.04 -8.50 1.21
N LEU A 122 -9.02 -8.28 2.05
CA LEU A 122 -7.63 -8.46 1.65
C LEU A 122 -7.34 -9.88 1.13
N LEU A 123 -7.94 -10.90 1.73
CA LEU A 123 -7.76 -12.29 1.28
C LEU A 123 -8.26 -12.50 -0.16
N ASN A 124 -9.38 -11.87 -0.53
CA ASN A 124 -9.92 -11.94 -1.89
C ASN A 124 -9.00 -11.24 -2.90
N ALA A 125 -8.35 -10.13 -2.50
CA ALA A 125 -7.31 -9.50 -3.32
C ALA A 125 -6.13 -10.45 -3.57
N VAL A 126 -5.70 -11.20 -2.56
CA VAL A 126 -4.62 -12.20 -2.69
C VAL A 126 -5.01 -13.33 -3.66
N TYR A 127 -6.22 -13.86 -3.56
CA TYR A 127 -6.73 -14.87 -4.50
C TYR A 127 -6.84 -14.35 -5.93
N LEU A 128 -7.26 -13.09 -6.09
CA LEU A 128 -7.31 -12.44 -7.40
C LEU A 128 -5.92 -12.36 -8.04
N ILE A 129 -4.91 -11.93 -7.27
CA ILE A 129 -3.52 -11.86 -7.75
C ILE A 129 -3.03 -13.25 -8.17
N GLU A 130 -3.27 -14.29 -7.37
CA GLU A 130 -2.91 -15.67 -7.69
C GLU A 130 -3.52 -16.11 -9.02
N LYS A 131 -4.82 -15.86 -9.21
CA LYS A 131 -5.53 -16.18 -10.46
C LYS A 131 -4.97 -15.45 -11.67
N LEU A 132 -4.58 -14.16 -11.50
CA LEU A 132 -4.00 -13.35 -12.57
C LEU A 132 -2.60 -13.84 -12.97
N GLN A 133 -1.81 -14.33 -12.01
CA GLN A 133 -0.49 -14.90 -12.29
C GLN A 133 -0.61 -16.25 -13.01
N ASN A 134 -1.51 -17.13 -12.59
CA ASN A 134 -1.71 -18.46 -13.18
C ASN A 134 -2.24 -18.39 -14.62
N LYS A 135 -2.92 -17.31 -15.02
CA LYS A 135 -3.39 -17.11 -16.41
C LYS A 135 -2.29 -16.67 -17.39
N LYS A 136 -1.08 -16.34 -16.89
CA LYS A 136 0.05 -15.92 -17.72
C LYS A 136 0.98 -17.07 -18.12
N VAL A 137 0.66 -18.29 -17.71
CA VAL A 137 1.41 -19.52 -18.06
C VAL A 137 0.81 -20.21 -19.27
#